data_75385d0a5ba738471c73ac414570bc63
#
_entry.id   75385d0a5ba738471c73ac414570bc63
#
_cell.length_a   1.000
_cell.length_b   1.000
_cell.length_c   1.000
_cell.angle_alpha   90.00
_cell.angle_beta   90.00
_cell.angle_gamma   90.00
#
_symmetry.space_group_name_H-M   'P 1'
#
loop_
_entity.id
_entity.type
_entity.pdbx_description
1 polymer ?
#
loop_
_entity_poly.entity_id
_entity_poly.type
_entity_poly.pdbx_seq_one_letter_code
_entity_poly.pdbx_strand_id
1 'polypeptide(L)' 'MTHIAKIIEIVGSSDKSWDDAAQMALAEATKTIHGITGIELTDMTARVDPNTGKISEYHSTVKISFGVDRS' A
#
# COMPACT_ATOMS: atom_id res chain seq x y z
N MET A 1 5.72 -21.43 20.97
CA MET A 1 5.92 -20.54 19.83
C MET A 1 5.01 -19.33 19.92
N THR A 2 5.55 -18.17 19.72
CA THR A 2 4.79 -16.94 19.81
C THR A 2 4.75 -16.29 18.43
N HIS A 3 3.56 -15.91 18.01
CA HIS A 3 3.38 -15.19 16.74
C HIS A 3 3.14 -13.73 17.05
N ILE A 4 3.87 -12.88 16.38
CA ILE A 4 3.72 -11.45 16.49
C ILE A 4 3.44 -10.91 15.08
N ALA A 5 2.38 -10.15 14.95
CA ALA A 5 2.08 -9.47 13.70
C ALA A 5 2.42 -7.99 13.86
N LYS A 6 3.10 -7.46 12.87
CA LYS A 6 3.41 -6.03 12.82
C LYS A 6 2.69 -5.42 11.64
N ILE A 7 2.35 -4.16 11.76
CA ILE A 7 1.66 -3.43 10.71
C ILE A 7 2.43 -2.16 10.43
N ILE A 8 2.69 -1.91 9.15
CA ILE A 8 3.22 -0.63 8.69
C ILE A 8 2.21 -0.01 7.73
N GLU A 9 2.27 1.30 7.61
CA GLU A 9 1.36 2.03 6.74
C GLU A 9 2.18 2.83 5.75
N ILE A 10 1.89 2.66 4.46
CA ILE A 10 2.60 3.37 3.40
C ILE A 10 1.61 3.83 2.34
N VAL A 11 2.03 4.80 1.54
CA VAL A 11 1.21 5.35 0.47
C VAL A 11 1.86 5.05 -0.86
N GLY A 12 1.09 4.45 -1.76
CA GLY A 12 1.54 4.25 -3.13
C GLY A 12 0.85 5.22 -4.07
N SER A 13 1.50 5.51 -5.18
CA SER A 13 0.97 6.41 -6.21
C SER A 13 1.01 5.73 -7.57
N SER A 14 0.05 6.05 -8.40
CA SER A 14 -0.02 5.50 -9.76
C SER A 14 -0.82 6.46 -10.64
N ASP A 15 -0.49 6.48 -11.90
CA ASP A 15 -1.28 7.23 -12.88
C ASP A 15 -2.36 6.34 -13.51
N LYS A 16 -2.51 5.12 -13.07
CA LYS A 16 -3.42 4.14 -13.68
C LYS A 16 -4.66 3.85 -12.84
N SER A 17 -4.47 3.52 -11.56
CA SER A 17 -5.59 3.12 -10.71
C SER A 17 -5.17 3.04 -9.25
N TRP A 18 -6.17 2.96 -8.36
CA TRP A 18 -5.89 2.74 -6.93
C TRP A 18 -5.32 1.35 -6.70
N ASP A 19 -5.77 0.36 -7.46
CA ASP A 19 -5.24 -1.00 -7.35
C ASP A 19 -3.75 -1.01 -7.71
N ASP A 20 -3.40 -0.32 -8.79
CA ASP A 20 -2.01 -0.24 -9.21
C ASP A 20 -1.17 0.51 -8.18
N ALA A 21 -1.73 1.58 -7.60
CA ALA A 21 -1.04 2.33 -6.55
C ALA A 21 -0.78 1.43 -5.33
N ALA A 22 -1.75 0.61 -4.94
CA ALA A 22 -1.58 -0.32 -3.83
C ALA A 22 -0.51 -1.36 -4.17
N GLN A 23 -0.51 -1.87 -5.40
CA GLN A 23 0.48 -2.85 -5.83
C GLN A 23 1.89 -2.26 -5.83
N MET A 24 2.02 -0.98 -6.21
CA MET A 24 3.32 -0.30 -6.17
C MET A 24 3.83 -0.19 -4.73
N ALA A 25 2.94 0.16 -3.80
CA ALA A 25 3.31 0.22 -2.38
C ALA A 25 3.77 -1.16 -1.88
N LEU A 26 3.02 -2.21 -2.23
CA LEU A 26 3.35 -3.56 -1.83
C LEU A 26 4.70 -3.99 -2.42
N ALA A 27 4.94 -3.70 -3.70
CA ALA A 27 6.19 -4.06 -4.35
C ALA A 27 7.39 -3.40 -3.66
N GLU A 28 7.23 -2.14 -3.22
CA GLU A 28 8.31 -1.46 -2.51
C GLU A 28 8.55 -2.11 -1.15
N ALA A 29 7.48 -2.45 -0.45
CA ALA A 29 7.60 -3.08 0.87
C ALA A 29 8.27 -4.45 0.79
N THR A 30 8.01 -5.22 -0.27
CA THR A 30 8.58 -6.56 -0.41
C THR A 30 10.09 -6.55 -0.60
N LYS A 31 10.67 -5.40 -0.93
CA LYS A 31 12.13 -5.31 -1.09
C LYS A 31 12.85 -5.46 0.24
N THR A 32 12.23 -5.05 1.34
CA THR A 32 12.89 -5.04 2.64
C THR A 32 12.16 -5.83 3.71
N ILE A 33 10.89 -6.17 3.49
CA ILE A 33 10.08 -6.85 4.49
C ILE A 33 9.74 -8.24 4.00
N HIS A 34 10.00 -9.23 4.85
CA HIS A 34 9.67 -10.62 4.58
C HIS A 34 8.46 -11.04 5.39
N GLY A 35 7.74 -12.01 4.89
CA GLY A 35 6.62 -12.59 5.62
C GLY A 35 5.36 -11.73 5.58
N ILE A 36 5.19 -10.95 4.53
CA ILE A 36 3.96 -10.17 4.36
C ILE A 36 2.79 -11.14 4.17
N THR A 37 1.76 -10.98 4.99
CA THR A 37 0.61 -11.88 4.98
C THR A 37 -0.66 -11.23 4.45
N GLY A 38 -0.73 -9.91 4.43
CA GLY A 38 -1.90 -9.25 3.90
C GLY A 38 -1.74 -7.75 3.82
N ILE A 39 -2.66 -7.13 3.13
CA ILE A 39 -2.73 -5.67 3.03
C ILE A 39 -4.18 -5.25 3.19
N GLU A 40 -4.34 -4.01 3.63
CA GLU A 40 -5.65 -3.39 3.75
C GLU A 40 -5.55 -1.98 3.19
N LEU A 41 -6.45 -1.62 2.30
CA LEU A 41 -6.52 -0.25 1.80
C LEU A 41 -7.35 0.57 2.76
N THR A 42 -6.74 1.61 3.34
CA THR A 42 -7.42 2.43 4.34
C THR A 42 -7.88 3.76 3.79
N ASP A 43 -7.19 4.28 2.77
CA ASP A 43 -7.56 5.54 2.12
C ASP A 43 -7.30 5.43 0.64
N MET A 44 -8.19 6.04 -0.14
CA MET A 44 -8.06 6.13 -1.58
C MET A 44 -8.35 7.57 -1.95
N THR A 45 -7.33 8.27 -2.42
CA THR A 45 -7.45 9.66 -2.82
C THR A 45 -6.93 9.82 -4.23
N ALA A 46 -7.16 10.99 -4.81
CA ALA A 46 -6.70 11.24 -6.16
C ALA A 46 -6.46 12.73 -6.35
N ARG A 47 -5.55 13.03 -7.26
CA ARG A 47 -5.30 14.39 -7.69
C ARG A 47 -6.09 14.61 -8.98
N VAL A 48 -6.71 15.76 -9.10
CA VAL A 48 -7.49 16.12 -10.28
C VAL A 48 -6.77 17.23 -11.01
N ASP A 49 -6.65 17.07 -12.32
CA ASP A 49 -6.13 18.13 -13.20
C ASP A 49 -7.24 19.17 -13.36
N PRO A 50 -7.03 20.41 -12.90
CA PRO A 50 -8.07 21.42 -12.96
C PRO A 50 -8.42 21.86 -14.38
N ASN A 51 -7.51 21.66 -15.32
CA ASN A 51 -7.75 22.06 -16.72
C ASN A 51 -8.66 21.09 -17.44
N THR A 52 -8.59 19.81 -17.11
CA THR A 52 -9.37 18.78 -17.81
C THR A 52 -10.50 18.22 -16.96
N GLY A 53 -10.43 18.39 -15.65
CA GLY A 53 -11.37 17.79 -14.72
C GLY A 53 -11.20 16.29 -14.57
N LYS A 54 -10.07 15.75 -15.02
CA LYS A 54 -9.80 14.31 -14.95
C LYS A 54 -8.82 13.99 -13.85
N ILE A 55 -8.92 12.76 -13.32
CA ILE A 55 -7.97 12.27 -12.34
C ILE A 55 -6.62 12.11 -13.02
N SER A 56 -5.58 12.73 -12.44
CA SER A 56 -4.22 12.67 -12.97
C SER A 56 -3.35 11.69 -12.21
N GLU A 57 -3.65 11.44 -10.94
CA GLU A 57 -2.83 10.56 -10.12
C GLU A 57 -3.68 9.95 -9.02
N TYR A 58 -3.50 8.65 -8.80
CA TYR A 58 -4.21 7.90 -7.77
C TYR A 58 -3.26 7.65 -6.61
N HIS A 59 -3.76 7.78 -5.38
CA HIS A 59 -3.00 7.51 -4.17
C HIS A 59 -3.76 6.49 -3.33
N SER A 60 -3.09 5.44 -2.92
CA SER A 60 -3.67 4.43 -2.03
C SER A 60 -2.81 4.31 -0.79
N THR A 61 -3.45 4.45 0.38
CA THR A 61 -2.79 4.19 1.65
C THR A 61 -3.06 2.74 2.02
N VAL A 62 -2.00 1.98 2.23
CA VAL A 62 -2.13 0.57 2.56
C VAL A 62 -1.48 0.28 3.90
N LYS A 63 -2.16 -0.52 4.70
CA LYS A 63 -1.60 -1.12 5.89
C LYS A 63 -1.12 -2.50 5.51
N ILE A 64 0.15 -2.75 5.75
CA ILE A 64 0.78 -4.02 5.39
C ILE A 64 1.06 -4.78 6.67
N SER A 65 0.49 -5.98 6.77
CA SER A 65 0.72 -6.84 7.93
C SER A 65 1.74 -7.91 7.57
N PHE A 66 2.64 -8.17 8.49
CA PHE A 66 3.64 -9.21 8.32
C PHE A 66 3.92 -9.88 9.64
N GLY A 67 4.25 -11.16 9.56
CA GLY A 67 4.47 -11.96 10.74
C GLY A 67 5.91 -11.95 11.19
N VAL A 68 6.10 -12.00 12.50
CA VAL A 68 7.41 -12.18 13.10
C VAL A 68 7.28 -13.38 14.02
N ASP A 69 7.96 -14.47 13.65
CA ASP A 69 7.93 -15.67 14.44
C ASP A 69 9.02 -15.64 15.49
N ARG A 70 8.62 -16.04 16.71
CA ARG A 70 9.55 -16.19 17.81
C ARG A 70 9.33 -17.54 18.47
N SER A 71 10.39 -18.16 18.75
CA SER A 71 10.35 -19.47 19.42
C SER A 71 11.08 -19.41 20.75
#